data_a79164fd79acb6b4d31012e6d5419911
#
_entry.id   a79164fd79acb6b4d31012e6d5419911
#
_cell.length_a   1.000
_cell.length_b   1.000
_cell.length_c   1.000
_cell.angle_alpha   90.00
_cell.angle_beta   90.00
_cell.angle_gamma   90.00
#
_symmetry.space_group_name_H-M   'P 1'
#
loop_
_entity.id
_entity.type
_entity.pdbx_description
1 polymer ?
#
loop_
_entity_poly.entity_id
_entity_poly.type
_entity_poly.pdbx_seq_one_letter_code
_entity_poly.pdbx_strand_id
1 'polypeptide(L)'
;LGDVYKRQQLPRAAIARASVDTNGKIIVTDDMNKAIDAVNIIAPEHLEICVDDPFAVLNSVKNAGSIFLGKNVPEALGDYFAGPNHTLPTSGTARFSSPLGVDDFVKKSSFIYYTRDALGKVQSRIADFAEHEGLHAHAKSVTIRFEDQ
;
A
#
# COMPACT_ATOMS: atom_id res chain seq x y z
N LEU A 1 -14.38 20.94 23.17
CA LEU A 1 -15.77 21.29 23.55
C LEU A 1 -16.75 21.02 22.39
N GLY A 2 -16.48 21.48 21.17
CA GLY A 2 -17.38 21.27 20.03
C GLY A 2 -17.60 19.78 19.67
N ASP A 3 -16.58 18.95 19.79
CA ASP A 3 -16.67 17.52 19.52
C ASP A 3 -17.52 16.78 20.55
N VAL A 4 -17.33 17.09 21.84
CA VAL A 4 -18.13 16.48 22.92
C VAL A 4 -19.62 16.80 22.74
N TYR A 5 -19.95 18.04 22.40
CA TYR A 5 -21.33 18.45 22.17
C TYR A 5 -21.95 17.75 20.95
N LYS A 6 -21.23 17.66 19.84
CA LYS A 6 -21.69 16.98 18.62
C LYS A 6 -21.92 15.49 18.85
N ARG A 7 -21.01 14.82 19.55
CA ARG A 7 -21.12 13.39 19.85
C ARG A 7 -22.38 13.05 20.68
N GLN A 8 -22.77 13.92 21.61
CA GLN A 8 -23.95 13.70 22.45
C GLN A 8 -25.28 13.69 21.67
N GLN A 9 -25.31 14.31 20.49
CA GLN A 9 -26.48 14.37 19.63
C GLN A 9 -26.59 13.22 18.62
N LEU A 10 -25.57 12.35 18.52
CA LEU A 10 -25.60 11.25 17.58
C LEU A 10 -26.44 10.07 18.12
N PRO A 11 -27.27 9.44 17.26
CA PRO A 11 -28.03 8.24 17.66
C PRO A 11 -27.15 7.10 18.21
N ARG A 12 -25.87 7.04 17.78
CA ARG A 12 -24.87 6.02 18.19
C ARG A 12 -23.80 6.60 19.12
N ALA A 13 -24.14 7.56 19.96
CA ALA A 13 -23.19 8.29 20.83
C ALA A 13 -22.31 7.37 21.70
N ALA A 14 -22.86 6.27 22.23
CA ALA A 14 -22.10 5.33 23.05
C ALA A 14 -20.97 4.67 22.29
N ILE A 15 -21.19 4.25 21.04
CA ILE A 15 -20.19 3.63 20.17
C ILE A 15 -19.13 4.67 19.78
N ALA A 16 -19.55 5.86 19.37
CA ALA A 16 -18.64 6.95 19.01
C ALA A 16 -17.73 7.32 20.19
N ARG A 17 -18.28 7.40 21.41
CA ARG A 17 -17.51 7.66 22.63
C ARG A 17 -16.48 6.59 22.87
N ALA A 18 -16.86 5.31 22.89
CA ALA A 18 -15.95 4.20 23.12
C ALA A 18 -14.80 4.18 22.11
N SER A 19 -15.08 4.43 20.85
CA SER A 19 -14.05 4.50 19.78
C SER A 19 -13.04 5.61 20.05
N VAL A 20 -13.52 6.84 20.29
CA VAL A 20 -12.63 7.99 20.51
C VAL A 20 -11.86 7.87 21.83
N ASP A 21 -12.51 7.43 22.90
CA ASP A 21 -11.86 7.30 24.22
C ASP A 21 -10.76 6.22 24.20
N THR A 22 -10.94 5.17 23.42
CA THR A 22 -9.95 4.08 23.31
C THR A 22 -8.85 4.39 22.29
N ASN A 23 -9.20 4.86 21.12
CA ASN A 23 -8.30 4.96 19.95
C ASN A 23 -7.91 6.39 19.59
N GLY A 24 -8.70 7.40 20.02
CA GLY A 24 -8.46 8.79 19.67
C GLY A 24 -7.11 9.28 20.18
N LYS A 25 -6.33 9.91 19.31
CA LYS A 25 -5.03 10.52 19.62
C LYS A 25 -4.95 11.90 18.99
N ILE A 26 -4.31 12.82 19.70
CA ILE A 26 -3.95 14.14 19.17
C ILE A 26 -2.42 14.20 19.21
N ILE A 27 -1.82 14.36 18.03
CA ILE A 27 -0.37 14.47 17.88
C ILE A 27 -0.07 15.90 17.44
N VAL A 28 0.72 16.62 18.25
CA VAL A 28 1.15 17.97 17.93
C VAL A 28 2.62 17.94 17.52
N THR A 29 2.92 18.52 16.36
CA THR A 29 4.27 18.59 15.82
C THR A 29 4.67 20.06 15.58
N ASP A 30 5.96 20.33 15.53
CA ASP A 30 6.54 21.65 15.29
C ASP A 30 6.80 21.89 13.79
N ASP A 31 6.73 20.83 12.96
CA ASP A 31 6.85 20.96 11.50
C ASP A 31 5.99 19.91 10.76
N MET A 32 5.76 20.18 9.46
CA MET A 32 4.94 19.34 8.60
C MET A 32 5.59 17.98 8.32
N ASN A 33 6.92 17.91 8.23
CA ASN A 33 7.58 16.63 7.92
C ASN A 33 7.34 15.61 9.04
N LYS A 34 7.43 16.04 10.30
CA LYS A 34 7.12 15.18 11.45
C LYS A 34 5.65 14.75 11.47
N ALA A 35 4.74 15.62 11.05
CA ALA A 35 3.33 15.24 10.89
C ALA A 35 3.16 14.15 9.83
N ILE A 36 3.80 14.30 8.67
CA ILE A 36 3.79 13.30 7.59
C ILE A 36 4.46 12.00 8.01
N ASP A 37 5.56 12.05 8.75
CA ASP A 37 6.21 10.86 9.29
C ASP A 37 5.27 10.08 10.23
N ALA A 38 4.56 10.79 11.11
CA ALA A 38 3.54 10.19 11.97
C ALA A 38 2.41 9.52 11.15
N VAL A 39 1.91 10.19 10.11
CA VAL A 39 0.91 9.63 9.19
C VAL A 39 1.43 8.34 8.54
N ASN A 40 2.64 8.35 8.01
CA ASN A 40 3.24 7.17 7.36
C ASN A 40 3.47 6.01 8.33
N ILE A 41 3.76 6.30 9.62
CA ILE A 41 3.86 5.29 10.68
C ILE A 41 2.47 4.72 11.01
N ILE A 42 1.45 5.54 11.10
CA ILE A 42 0.08 5.11 11.41
C ILE A 42 -0.51 4.30 10.26
N ALA A 43 -0.24 4.72 9.03
CA ALA A 43 -0.80 4.12 7.81
C ALA A 43 -2.34 4.05 7.86
N PRO A 44 -3.03 5.20 7.96
CA PRO A 44 -4.46 5.24 8.16
C PRO A 44 -5.22 4.70 6.95
N GLU A 45 -6.40 4.15 7.21
CA GLU A 45 -7.37 3.78 6.18
C GLU A 45 -7.86 5.03 5.43
N HIS A 46 -8.29 6.05 6.17
CA HIS A 46 -8.70 7.34 5.66
C HIS A 46 -7.75 8.43 6.17
N LEU A 47 -7.23 9.24 5.28
CA LEU A 47 -6.38 10.38 5.60
C LEU A 47 -6.97 11.66 5.05
N GLU A 48 -7.44 12.55 5.93
CA GLU A 48 -7.82 13.91 5.53
C GLU A 48 -6.64 14.88 5.71
N ILE A 49 -6.25 15.58 4.64
CA ILE A 49 -5.19 16.58 4.64
C ILE A 49 -5.82 17.98 4.56
N CYS A 50 -6.16 18.54 5.72
CA CYS A 50 -6.83 19.83 5.86
C CYS A 50 -5.84 20.99 6.04
N VAL A 51 -5.00 21.23 5.03
CA VAL A 51 -4.05 22.35 4.96
C VAL A 51 -4.38 23.26 3.77
N ASP A 52 -3.77 24.44 3.72
CA ASP A 52 -4.05 25.42 2.64
C ASP A 52 -3.61 24.92 1.27
N ASP A 53 -2.46 24.24 1.18
CA ASP A 53 -1.99 23.57 -0.04
C ASP A 53 -1.75 22.07 0.22
N PRO A 54 -2.78 21.23 0.09
CA PRO A 54 -2.66 19.79 0.32
C PRO A 54 -1.80 19.09 -0.74
N PHE A 55 -1.67 19.64 -1.95
CA PHE A 55 -0.88 19.04 -3.01
C PHE A 55 0.63 19.18 -2.74
N ALA A 56 1.06 20.20 -1.99
CA ALA A 56 2.45 20.36 -1.60
C ALA A 56 2.98 19.20 -0.74
N VAL A 57 2.11 18.56 0.02
CA VAL A 57 2.49 17.45 0.94
C VAL A 57 2.09 16.06 0.43
N LEU A 58 1.23 15.98 -0.58
CA LEU A 58 0.67 14.73 -1.07
C LEU A 58 1.73 13.68 -1.42
N ASN A 59 2.79 14.08 -2.12
CA ASN A 59 3.85 13.17 -2.57
C ASN A 59 4.72 12.62 -1.43
N SER A 60 4.61 13.18 -0.22
CA SER A 60 5.33 12.73 0.97
C SER A 60 4.53 11.67 1.76
N VAL A 61 3.24 11.53 1.47
CA VAL A 61 2.40 10.47 2.04
C VAL A 61 2.65 9.17 1.27
N LYS A 62 3.10 8.15 2.00
CA LYS A 62 3.45 6.83 1.44
C LYS A 62 2.41 5.77 1.79
N ASN A 63 1.83 5.90 2.97
CA ASN A 63 1.00 4.87 3.58
C ASN A 63 -0.35 5.44 4.00
N ALA A 64 -1.32 5.42 3.09
CA ALA A 64 -2.72 5.72 3.40
C ALA A 64 -3.62 4.92 2.46
N GLY A 65 -4.78 4.50 2.94
CA GLY A 65 -5.75 3.77 2.13
C GLY A 65 -6.44 4.69 1.13
N SER A 66 -7.01 5.79 1.61
CA SER A 66 -7.59 6.86 0.79
C SER A 66 -7.15 8.22 1.33
N ILE A 67 -6.89 9.16 0.44
CA ILE A 67 -6.39 10.50 0.78
C ILE A 67 -7.40 11.55 0.32
N PHE A 68 -7.87 12.37 1.24
CA PHE A 68 -8.84 13.42 1.04
C PHE A 68 -8.16 14.76 1.13
N LEU A 69 -8.20 15.56 0.05
CA LEU A 69 -7.39 16.75 -0.10
C LEU A 69 -8.20 18.02 0.14
N GLY A 70 -7.88 18.72 1.22
CA GLY A 70 -8.48 20.01 1.58
C GLY A 70 -9.76 19.87 2.41
N LYS A 71 -10.25 21.03 2.84
CA LYS A 71 -11.37 21.15 3.81
C LYS A 71 -12.77 20.81 3.27
N ASN A 72 -12.90 20.61 1.97
CA ASN A 72 -14.20 20.39 1.33
C ASN A 72 -14.43 18.93 0.89
N VAL A 73 -13.58 18.01 1.30
CA VAL A 73 -13.63 16.60 0.91
C VAL A 73 -13.75 15.73 2.16
N PRO A 74 -14.98 15.52 2.67
CA PRO A 74 -15.21 14.63 3.80
C PRO A 74 -15.06 13.17 3.37
N GLU A 75 -14.72 12.29 4.29
CA GLU A 75 -14.57 10.84 4.10
C GLU A 75 -15.78 10.22 3.38
N ALA A 76 -16.99 10.55 3.80
CA ALA A 76 -18.23 10.05 3.20
C ALA A 76 -18.39 10.38 1.69
N LEU A 77 -17.74 11.42 1.20
CA LEU A 77 -17.71 11.71 -0.23
C LEU A 77 -16.97 10.62 -1.00
N GLY A 78 -15.84 10.16 -0.45
CA GLY A 78 -15.05 9.06 -1.05
C GLY A 78 -15.82 7.77 -1.09
N ASP A 79 -16.46 7.40 0.01
CA ASP A 79 -17.16 6.12 0.14
C ASP A 79 -18.42 6.02 -0.74
N TYR A 80 -19.12 7.12 -0.95
CA TYR A 80 -20.47 7.05 -1.53
C TYR A 80 -20.64 7.71 -2.89
N PHE A 81 -19.73 8.60 -3.32
CA PHE A 81 -19.99 9.39 -4.53
C PHE A 81 -18.80 9.70 -5.42
N ALA A 82 -17.59 9.82 -4.88
CA ALA A 82 -16.42 10.30 -5.64
C ALA A 82 -15.89 9.34 -6.71
N GLY A 83 -16.29 8.08 -6.69
CA GLY A 83 -15.94 7.07 -7.68
C GLY A 83 -14.91 6.04 -7.26
N PRO A 84 -13.89 6.32 -6.41
CA PRO A 84 -13.01 5.29 -5.89
C PRO A 84 -13.77 4.23 -5.08
N ASN A 85 -13.20 3.04 -4.95
CA ASN A 85 -13.79 1.96 -4.17
C ASN A 85 -13.67 2.26 -2.67
N HIS A 86 -14.72 1.97 -1.91
CA HIS A 86 -14.74 2.14 -0.45
C HIS A 86 -14.09 0.98 0.33
N THR A 87 -13.73 -0.11 -0.35
CA THR A 87 -12.99 -1.22 0.27
C THR A 87 -11.52 -0.84 0.36
N LEU A 88 -11.12 -0.35 1.51
CA LEU A 88 -9.82 0.24 1.77
C LEU A 88 -8.97 -0.68 2.68
N PRO A 89 -7.64 -0.55 2.65
CA PRO A 89 -6.75 -1.27 3.55
C PRO A 89 -6.90 -0.75 4.98
N THR A 90 -7.34 -1.62 5.91
CA THR A 90 -7.58 -1.31 7.32
C THR A 90 -6.42 -1.69 8.22
N SER A 91 -6.44 -1.24 9.48
CA SER A 91 -5.51 -1.69 10.54
C SER A 91 -4.03 -1.55 10.18
N GLY A 92 -3.68 -0.49 9.46
CA GLY A 92 -2.30 -0.19 9.06
C GLY A 92 -1.79 -1.00 7.86
N THR A 93 -2.65 -1.78 7.19
CA THR A 93 -2.27 -2.56 6.01
C THR A 93 -2.02 -1.67 4.77
N ALA A 94 -2.35 -0.39 4.82
CA ALA A 94 -1.98 0.58 3.79
C ALA A 94 -0.46 0.70 3.54
N ARG A 95 0.38 0.09 4.38
CA ARG A 95 1.83 -0.05 4.15
C ARG A 95 2.18 -0.96 2.97
N PHE A 96 1.30 -1.89 2.61
CA PHE A 96 1.57 -2.90 1.58
C PHE A 96 0.32 -3.30 0.77
N SER A 97 -0.85 -2.78 1.11
CA SER A 97 -2.10 -3.03 0.38
C SER A 97 -2.66 -1.73 -0.19
N SER A 98 -3.38 -1.85 -1.28
CA SER A 98 -4.12 -0.77 -1.94
C SER A 98 -5.63 -0.92 -1.72
N PRO A 99 -6.43 0.11 -1.99
CA PRO A 99 -7.87 -0.04 -2.17
C PRO A 99 -8.20 -1.09 -3.23
N LEU A 100 -9.33 -1.77 -3.09
CA LEU A 100 -9.80 -2.73 -4.08
C LEU A 100 -9.93 -2.07 -5.44
N GLY A 101 -9.27 -2.64 -6.44
CA GLY A 101 -9.22 -2.11 -7.80
C GLY A 101 -9.34 -3.19 -8.87
N VAL A 102 -9.26 -2.78 -10.12
CA VAL A 102 -9.34 -3.71 -11.26
C VAL A 102 -8.17 -4.72 -11.24
N ASP A 103 -7.02 -4.30 -10.75
CA ASP A 103 -5.83 -5.15 -10.66
C ASP A 103 -6.04 -6.41 -9.79
N ASP A 104 -6.93 -6.35 -8.80
CA ASP A 104 -7.27 -7.49 -7.93
C ASP A 104 -8.02 -8.60 -8.68
N PHE A 105 -8.63 -8.27 -9.82
CA PHE A 105 -9.37 -9.19 -10.68
C PHE A 105 -8.62 -9.59 -11.94
N VAL A 106 -7.39 -9.11 -12.12
CA VAL A 106 -6.56 -9.37 -13.30
C VAL A 106 -5.39 -10.27 -12.91
N LYS A 107 -5.22 -11.37 -13.67
CA LYS A 107 -4.03 -12.21 -13.55
C LYS A 107 -2.93 -11.71 -14.45
N LYS A 108 -1.74 -11.63 -13.92
CA LYS A 108 -0.51 -11.30 -14.66
C LYS A 108 0.37 -12.54 -14.71
N SER A 109 0.80 -12.93 -15.89
CA SER A 109 1.75 -14.03 -16.10
C SER A 109 2.98 -13.51 -16.82
N SER A 110 4.15 -14.02 -16.46
CA SER A 110 5.36 -13.80 -17.22
C SER A 110 5.50 -14.91 -18.29
N PHE A 111 6.10 -14.58 -19.43
CA PHE A 111 6.57 -15.56 -20.39
C PHE A 111 8.04 -15.27 -20.69
N ILE A 112 8.81 -16.36 -20.92
CA ILE A 112 10.25 -16.27 -21.19
C ILE A 112 10.52 -17.13 -22.40
N TYR A 113 11.20 -16.53 -23.39
CA TYR A 113 11.67 -17.22 -24.58
C TYR A 113 13.15 -16.93 -24.81
N TYR A 114 13.93 -17.97 -25.07
CA TYR A 114 15.34 -17.88 -25.44
C TYR A 114 15.62 -18.80 -26.63
N THR A 115 16.42 -18.33 -27.58
CA THR A 115 17.01 -19.22 -28.57
C THR A 115 18.12 -20.07 -27.91
N ARG A 116 18.50 -21.20 -28.55
CA ARG A 116 19.62 -22.01 -28.09
C ARG A 116 20.90 -21.19 -27.96
N ASP A 117 21.20 -20.34 -28.95
CA ASP A 117 22.38 -19.49 -28.94
C ASP A 117 22.36 -18.45 -27.79
N ALA A 118 21.21 -17.85 -27.54
CA ALA A 118 21.05 -16.91 -26.45
C ALA A 118 21.22 -17.60 -25.09
N LEU A 119 20.66 -18.79 -24.91
CA LEU A 119 20.83 -19.58 -23.69
C LEU A 119 22.30 -20.01 -23.53
N GLY A 120 22.97 -20.41 -24.61
CA GLY A 120 24.38 -20.81 -24.60
C GLY A 120 25.31 -19.73 -24.05
N LYS A 121 25.00 -18.45 -24.28
CA LYS A 121 25.81 -17.33 -23.80
C LYS A 121 25.72 -17.11 -22.28
N VAL A 122 24.69 -17.67 -21.63
CA VAL A 122 24.43 -17.44 -20.19
C VAL A 122 24.39 -18.74 -19.38
N GLN A 123 24.46 -19.91 -20.03
CA GLN A 123 24.30 -21.21 -19.40
C GLN A 123 25.21 -21.45 -18.19
N SER A 124 26.50 -21.12 -18.33
CA SER A 124 27.49 -21.32 -17.26
C SER A 124 27.13 -20.50 -16.01
N ARG A 125 26.76 -19.24 -16.21
CA ARG A 125 26.36 -18.34 -15.11
C ARG A 125 25.13 -18.85 -14.37
N ILE A 126 24.15 -19.40 -15.10
CA ILE A 126 22.95 -19.98 -14.49
C ILE A 126 23.31 -21.24 -13.71
N ALA A 127 24.14 -22.12 -14.31
CA ALA A 127 24.58 -23.34 -13.65
C ALA A 127 25.40 -23.04 -12.38
N ASP A 128 26.37 -22.14 -12.47
CA ASP A 128 27.19 -21.73 -11.33
C ASP A 128 26.33 -21.16 -10.19
N PHE A 129 25.38 -20.31 -10.52
CA PHE A 129 24.49 -19.74 -9.52
C PHE A 129 23.64 -20.81 -8.83
N ALA A 130 23.06 -21.72 -9.62
CA ALA A 130 22.27 -22.83 -9.08
C ALA A 130 23.12 -23.79 -8.20
N GLU A 131 24.36 -24.07 -8.57
CA GLU A 131 25.28 -24.87 -7.75
C GLU A 131 25.58 -24.20 -6.41
N HIS A 132 25.84 -22.89 -6.41
CA HIS A 132 26.07 -22.13 -5.17
C HIS A 132 24.87 -22.13 -4.23
N GLU A 133 23.65 -22.21 -4.79
CA GLU A 133 22.42 -22.39 -4.02
C GLU A 133 22.16 -23.85 -3.59
N GLY A 134 23.01 -24.80 -4.00
CA GLY A 134 22.82 -26.23 -3.76
C GLY A 134 21.73 -26.87 -4.63
N LEU A 135 21.29 -26.19 -5.70
CA LEU A 135 20.22 -26.63 -6.59
C LEU A 135 20.77 -27.34 -7.84
N HIS A 136 21.47 -28.47 -7.64
CA HIS A 136 22.15 -29.21 -8.71
C HIS A 136 21.24 -29.61 -9.87
N ALA A 137 19.95 -29.95 -9.60
CA ALA A 137 19.01 -30.27 -10.66
C ALA A 137 18.66 -29.05 -11.54
N HIS A 138 18.66 -27.83 -10.98
CA HIS A 138 18.50 -26.59 -11.75
C HIS A 138 19.73 -26.36 -12.63
N ALA A 139 20.94 -26.50 -12.12
CA ALA A 139 22.17 -26.43 -12.91
C ALA A 139 22.14 -27.43 -14.08
N LYS A 140 21.82 -28.71 -13.78
CA LYS A 140 21.72 -29.75 -14.80
C LYS A 140 20.64 -29.47 -15.83
N SER A 141 19.52 -28.87 -15.43
CA SER A 141 18.44 -28.53 -16.37
C SER A 141 18.90 -27.60 -17.50
N VAL A 142 19.90 -26.79 -17.26
CA VAL A 142 20.49 -25.90 -18.27
C VAL A 142 21.57 -26.60 -19.07
N THR A 143 22.52 -27.23 -18.40
CA THR A 143 23.70 -27.83 -19.07
C THR A 143 23.33 -29.00 -19.98
N ILE A 144 22.34 -29.82 -19.61
CA ILE A 144 21.89 -30.97 -20.42
C ILE A 144 21.42 -30.58 -21.83
N ARG A 145 20.99 -29.32 -22.03
CA ARG A 145 20.57 -28.82 -23.35
C ARG A 145 21.72 -28.63 -24.32
N PHE A 146 22.97 -28.70 -23.85
CA PHE A 146 24.20 -28.49 -24.62
C PHE A 146 25.08 -29.74 -24.62
N GLU A 147 24.72 -30.81 -23.92
CA GLU A 147 25.37 -32.11 -24.03
C GLU A 147 25.00 -32.75 -25.37
N ASP A 148 25.99 -33.34 -26.05
CA ASP A 148 25.74 -34.13 -27.27
C ASP A 148 24.92 -35.36 -26.91
N GLN A 149 23.83 -35.58 -27.65
CA GLN A 149 23.00 -36.79 -27.55
C GLN A 149 23.63 -37.92 -28.34
#